data_1d30dd53b64f3be4807bdbc4607526a7
#
_entry.id   1d30dd53b64f3be4807bdbc4607526a7
#
_cell.length_a   1.000
_cell.length_b   1.000
_cell.length_c   1.000
_cell.angle_alpha   90.00
_cell.angle_beta   90.00
_cell.angle_gamma   90.00
#
_symmetry.space_group_name_H-M   'P 1'
#
loop_
_entity.id
_entity.type
_entity.pdbx_description
1 polymer ?
#
loop_
_entity_poly.entity_id
_entity_poly.type
_entity_poly.pdbx_seq_one_letter_code
_entity_poly.pdbx_strand_id
1 'polypeptide(L)'
;MESYIQDLKDDRQKKSDIVVTIDGLAGAGKGTLAEQVSDILGLKHFSASDVFYSIAEERNLSDHELSEEAEKEVDLAVDRKTLERALNQDCVIDSRISSWVLGTYSDLRIRLEADIEERARRVAERENISTEKARKIIEKRDKGDKKRYSQYYSIDLENKEIYDLLIDNTDLGIEEQRKVVKKAIEKRFDHK
;
A
#
# COMPACT_ATOMS: atom_id res chain seq x y z
N MET A 1 3.24 -15.17 -19.73
CA MET A 1 2.34 -14.01 -19.59
C MET A 1 3.22 -12.87 -19.09
N GLU A 2 3.46 -11.89 -19.93
CA GLU A 2 4.18 -10.69 -19.51
C GLU A 2 3.37 -10.01 -18.43
N SER A 3 4.02 -9.66 -17.34
CA SER A 3 3.38 -9.01 -16.21
C SER A 3 2.85 -7.65 -16.67
N TYR A 4 1.58 -7.38 -16.45
CA TYR A 4 0.95 -6.09 -16.71
C TYR A 4 1.73 -4.89 -16.13
N ILE A 5 2.50 -5.12 -15.05
CA ILE A 5 3.41 -4.13 -14.48
C ILE A 5 4.48 -3.68 -15.49
N GLN A 6 4.89 -4.52 -16.45
CA GLN A 6 5.83 -4.13 -17.49
C GLN A 6 5.23 -3.13 -18.48
N ASP A 7 3.93 -3.23 -18.76
CA ASP A 7 3.22 -2.27 -19.64
C ASP A 7 3.06 -0.88 -18.99
N LEU A 8 3.12 -0.81 -17.64
CA LEU A 8 3.11 0.46 -16.90
C LEU A 8 4.50 1.11 -16.85
N LYS A 9 5.55 0.32 -16.94
CA LYS A 9 6.94 0.77 -16.89
C LYS A 9 7.43 1.11 -18.31
N ASP A 10 6.85 2.13 -18.89
CA ASP A 10 7.44 2.72 -20.08
C ASP A 10 8.71 3.54 -19.69
N ASP A 11 9.51 3.93 -20.67
CA ASP A 11 10.78 4.66 -20.52
C ASP A 11 10.63 6.06 -19.89
N ARG A 12 9.62 6.28 -19.04
CA ARG A 12 9.40 7.56 -18.37
C ARG A 12 10.51 7.85 -17.38
N GLN A 13 11.11 9.03 -17.53
CA GLN A 13 12.15 9.47 -16.62
C GLN A 13 11.54 9.87 -15.27
N LYS A 14 12.03 9.26 -14.20
CA LYS A 14 11.74 9.67 -12.83
C LYS A 14 12.33 11.07 -12.58
N LYS A 15 11.49 11.99 -12.12
CA LYS A 15 11.87 13.38 -11.75
C LYS A 15 11.91 13.57 -10.24
N SER A 16 11.31 12.66 -9.47
CA SER A 16 11.36 12.65 -8.01
C SER A 16 12.69 12.10 -7.51
N ASP A 17 13.15 12.59 -6.37
CA ASP A 17 14.38 12.12 -5.70
C ASP A 17 14.09 11.03 -4.68
N ILE A 18 12.98 11.16 -3.92
CA ILE A 18 12.61 10.24 -2.84
C ILE A 18 11.17 9.74 -3.01
N VAL A 19 11.02 8.44 -3.19
CA VAL A 19 9.74 7.73 -3.18
C VAL A 19 9.80 6.58 -2.20
N VAL A 20 8.93 6.60 -1.21
CA VAL A 20 8.76 5.50 -0.25
C VAL A 20 7.44 4.81 -0.48
N THR A 21 7.46 3.49 -0.58
CA THR A 21 6.24 2.67 -0.70
C THR A 21 5.99 1.84 0.55
N ILE A 22 4.74 1.75 0.95
CA ILE A 22 4.30 0.99 2.13
C ILE A 22 3.17 0.05 1.71
N ASP A 23 3.47 -1.23 1.65
CA ASP A 23 2.49 -2.25 1.31
C ASP A 23 2.04 -3.02 2.56
N GLY A 24 0.82 -3.52 2.53
CA GLY A 24 0.28 -4.33 3.63
C GLY A 24 -1.20 -4.63 3.44
N LEU A 25 -1.67 -5.65 4.14
CA LEU A 25 -3.06 -6.10 4.07
C LEU A 25 -4.04 -5.14 4.79
N ALA A 26 -5.34 -5.40 4.70
CA ALA A 26 -6.37 -4.61 5.38
C ALA A 26 -6.15 -4.62 6.90
N GLY A 27 -6.25 -3.46 7.55
CA GLY A 27 -6.07 -3.33 9.00
C GLY A 27 -4.63 -3.39 9.51
N ALA A 28 -3.61 -3.53 8.64
CA ALA A 28 -2.21 -3.57 9.06
C ALA A 28 -1.69 -2.24 9.64
N GLY A 29 -2.38 -1.10 9.42
CA GLY A 29 -1.94 0.20 9.95
C GLY A 29 -1.07 1.00 8.99
N LYS A 30 -1.14 0.73 7.67
CA LYS A 30 -0.34 1.41 6.64
C LYS A 30 -0.46 2.93 6.67
N GLY A 31 -1.68 3.48 6.78
CA GLY A 31 -1.89 4.93 6.82
C GLY A 31 -1.13 5.58 7.97
N THR A 32 -1.21 5.02 9.18
CA THR A 32 -0.45 5.52 10.34
C THR A 32 1.06 5.47 10.11
N LEU A 33 1.57 4.39 9.51
CA LEU A 33 3.00 4.30 9.18
C LEU A 33 3.37 5.30 8.09
N ALA A 34 2.51 5.49 7.09
CA ALA A 34 2.74 6.45 6.01
C ALA A 34 2.78 7.89 6.53
N GLU A 35 1.90 8.25 7.46
CA GLU A 35 1.95 9.54 8.15
C GLU A 35 3.26 9.71 8.92
N GLN A 36 3.71 8.70 9.67
CA GLN A 36 4.99 8.73 10.38
C GLN A 36 6.18 8.95 9.44
N VAL A 37 6.21 8.24 8.31
CA VAL A 37 7.27 8.37 7.30
C VAL A 37 7.22 9.76 6.64
N SER A 38 6.03 10.23 6.32
CA SER A 38 5.81 11.56 5.76
C SER A 38 6.31 12.68 6.68
N ASP A 39 6.01 12.59 7.97
CA ASP A 39 6.49 13.53 8.98
C ASP A 39 8.02 13.52 9.10
N ILE A 40 8.63 12.33 9.08
CA ILE A 40 10.09 12.19 9.24
C ILE A 40 10.82 12.78 8.03
N LEU A 41 10.29 12.58 6.82
CA LEU A 41 10.92 13.00 5.56
C LEU A 41 10.45 14.38 5.08
N GLY A 42 9.38 14.94 5.65
CA GLY A 42 8.76 16.18 5.17
C GLY A 42 8.06 15.98 3.81
N LEU A 43 7.58 14.77 3.50
CA LEU A 43 7.00 14.42 2.21
C LEU A 43 5.46 14.36 2.27
N LYS A 44 4.81 14.46 1.11
CA LYS A 44 3.37 14.22 1.01
C LYS A 44 3.06 12.74 1.03
N HIS A 45 2.02 12.37 1.77
CA HIS A 45 1.43 11.03 1.75
C HIS A 45 0.32 10.95 0.70
N PHE A 46 0.29 9.85 -0.05
CA PHE A 46 -0.77 9.47 -0.97
C PHE A 46 -1.20 8.04 -0.72
N SER A 47 -2.49 7.85 -0.46
CA SER A 47 -3.06 6.51 -0.35
C SER A 47 -3.66 6.06 -1.69
N ALA A 48 -3.35 4.84 -2.10
CA ALA A 48 -4.03 4.24 -3.25
C ALA A 48 -5.54 4.06 -2.99
N SER A 49 -5.94 3.94 -1.72
CA SER A 49 -7.34 3.90 -1.33
C SER A 49 -8.07 5.22 -1.67
N ASP A 50 -7.44 6.38 -1.50
CA ASP A 50 -8.06 7.67 -1.83
C ASP A 50 -8.31 7.78 -3.34
N VAL A 51 -7.42 7.24 -4.16
CA VAL A 51 -7.61 7.17 -5.61
C VAL A 51 -8.78 6.24 -5.95
N PHE A 52 -8.89 5.10 -5.26
CA PHE A 52 -10.00 4.18 -5.44
C PHE A 52 -11.34 4.83 -5.08
N TYR A 53 -11.42 5.52 -3.95
CA TYR A 53 -12.61 6.26 -3.52
C TYR A 53 -12.99 7.38 -4.49
N SER A 54 -12.02 8.12 -5.03
CA SER A 54 -12.30 9.14 -6.05
C SER A 54 -12.90 8.55 -7.33
N ILE A 55 -12.47 7.35 -7.72
CA ILE A 55 -13.05 6.65 -8.88
C ILE A 55 -14.48 6.16 -8.58
N ALA A 56 -14.73 5.68 -7.36
CA ALA A 56 -16.07 5.28 -6.93
C ALA A 56 -17.04 6.47 -6.97
N GLU A 57 -16.62 7.61 -6.44
CA GLU A 57 -17.39 8.85 -6.47
C GLU A 57 -17.66 9.34 -7.90
N GLU A 58 -16.65 9.37 -8.76
CA GLU A 58 -16.77 9.72 -10.18
C GLU A 58 -17.78 8.83 -10.92
N ARG A 59 -17.87 7.55 -10.53
CA ARG A 59 -18.81 6.59 -11.12
C ARG A 59 -20.17 6.51 -10.42
N ASN A 60 -20.38 7.29 -9.35
CA ASN A 60 -21.57 7.22 -8.47
C ASN A 60 -21.81 5.81 -7.89
N LEU A 61 -20.76 5.10 -7.54
CA LEU A 61 -20.77 3.78 -6.90
C LEU A 61 -20.33 3.92 -5.44
N SER A 62 -20.86 3.06 -4.58
CA SER A 62 -20.26 2.85 -3.26
C SER A 62 -18.93 2.10 -3.38
N ASP A 63 -18.07 2.21 -2.38
CA ASP A 63 -16.78 1.49 -2.31
C ASP A 63 -16.97 -0.03 -2.46
N HIS A 64 -18.07 -0.54 -1.92
CA HIS A 64 -18.41 -1.96 -2.01
C HIS A 64 -18.79 -2.36 -3.43
N GLU A 65 -19.65 -1.58 -4.09
CA GLU A 65 -20.06 -1.81 -5.48
C GLU A 65 -18.86 -1.71 -6.41
N LEU A 66 -18.04 -0.67 -6.28
CA LEU A 66 -16.81 -0.58 -7.08
C LEU A 66 -15.85 -1.75 -6.80
N SER A 67 -15.75 -2.22 -5.54
CA SER A 67 -14.90 -3.36 -5.19
C SER A 67 -15.41 -4.68 -5.75
N GLU A 68 -16.72 -4.85 -5.91
CA GLU A 68 -17.33 -6.03 -6.54
C GLU A 68 -17.26 -5.97 -8.07
N GLU A 69 -17.40 -4.76 -8.63
CA GLU A 69 -17.26 -4.48 -10.06
C GLU A 69 -15.82 -4.23 -10.48
N ALA A 70 -14.88 -4.13 -9.51
CA ALA A 70 -13.48 -3.78 -9.78
C ALA A 70 -12.86 -4.75 -10.78
N GLU A 71 -13.16 -4.45 -12.01
CA GLU A 71 -12.50 -5.02 -13.15
C GLU A 71 -11.03 -4.58 -13.13
N LYS A 72 -10.21 -5.34 -13.80
CA LYS A 72 -8.81 -5.05 -14.07
C LYS A 72 -8.54 -3.57 -14.37
N GLU A 73 -9.48 -2.91 -15.04
CA GLU A 73 -9.38 -1.50 -15.45
C GLU A 73 -9.34 -0.50 -14.28
N VAL A 74 -10.04 -0.78 -13.18
CA VAL A 74 -10.03 0.10 -11.99
C VAL A 74 -8.68 -0.01 -11.28
N ASP A 75 -8.20 -1.23 -11.05
CA ASP A 75 -6.87 -1.46 -10.48
C ASP A 75 -5.80 -0.74 -11.32
N LEU A 76 -5.91 -0.88 -12.65
CA LEU A 76 -5.03 -0.23 -13.60
C LEU A 76 -5.04 1.31 -13.52
N ALA A 77 -6.21 1.90 -13.35
CA ALA A 77 -6.36 3.35 -13.22
C ALA A 77 -5.71 3.85 -11.91
N VAL A 78 -5.91 3.12 -10.81
CA VAL A 78 -5.26 3.40 -9.51
C VAL A 78 -3.75 3.32 -9.65
N ASP A 79 -3.24 2.26 -10.25
CA ASP A 79 -1.80 2.03 -10.38
C ASP A 79 -1.12 3.05 -11.30
N ARG A 80 -1.78 3.45 -12.40
CA ARG A 80 -1.29 4.53 -13.27
C ARG A 80 -1.20 5.86 -12.54
N LYS A 81 -2.23 6.26 -11.81
CA LYS A 81 -2.21 7.50 -11.00
C LYS A 81 -1.12 7.44 -9.92
N THR A 82 -0.93 6.28 -9.30
CA THR A 82 0.12 6.04 -8.31
C THR A 82 1.51 6.19 -8.93
N LEU A 83 1.75 5.55 -10.06
CA LEU A 83 3.02 5.65 -10.79
C LEU A 83 3.29 7.08 -11.27
N GLU A 84 2.29 7.75 -11.83
CA GLU A 84 2.42 9.13 -12.29
C GLU A 84 2.84 10.09 -11.16
N ARG A 85 2.27 9.92 -9.96
CA ARG A 85 2.68 10.70 -8.78
C ARG A 85 4.11 10.42 -8.39
N ALA A 86 4.48 9.15 -8.27
CA ALA A 86 5.84 8.75 -7.91
C ALA A 86 6.90 9.24 -8.89
N LEU A 87 6.59 9.32 -10.18
CA LEU A 87 7.52 9.80 -11.18
C LEU A 87 7.75 11.33 -11.15
N ASN A 88 6.77 12.09 -10.68
CA ASN A 88 6.79 13.55 -10.79
C ASN A 88 7.07 14.29 -9.48
N GLN A 89 6.98 13.65 -8.33
CA GLN A 89 7.16 14.31 -7.04
C GLN A 89 7.63 13.34 -5.94
N ASP A 90 8.38 13.86 -5.00
CA ASP A 90 8.77 13.16 -3.80
C ASP A 90 7.54 12.85 -2.97
N CYS A 91 7.40 11.59 -2.53
CA CYS A 91 6.19 11.16 -1.84
C CYS A 91 6.34 9.85 -1.05
N VAL A 92 5.40 9.67 -0.14
CA VAL A 92 5.12 8.39 0.53
C VAL A 92 3.82 7.85 -0.04
N ILE A 93 3.80 6.60 -0.46
CA ILE A 93 2.63 5.95 -1.04
C ILE A 93 2.30 4.70 -0.25
N ASP A 94 1.05 4.60 0.22
CA ASP A 94 0.56 3.36 0.81
C ASP A 94 -0.47 2.66 -0.08
N SER A 95 -0.30 1.35 -0.21
CA SER A 95 -1.25 0.51 -0.94
C SER A 95 -1.17 -0.97 -0.52
N ARG A 96 -1.74 -1.85 -1.35
CA ARG A 96 -1.54 -3.30 -1.25
C ARG A 96 -0.26 -3.75 -1.95
N ILE A 97 0.07 -3.10 -3.07
CA ILE A 97 1.07 -3.56 -4.03
C ILE A 97 1.90 -2.40 -4.65
N SER A 98 1.96 -1.23 -4.01
CA SER A 98 2.70 -0.09 -4.57
C SER A 98 4.17 -0.39 -4.82
N SER A 99 4.79 -1.18 -3.96
CA SER A 99 6.18 -1.61 -4.13
C SER A 99 6.38 -2.48 -5.38
N TRP A 100 5.38 -3.29 -5.72
CA TRP A 100 5.39 -4.08 -6.95
C TRP A 100 5.16 -3.21 -8.18
N VAL A 101 4.17 -2.33 -8.11
CA VAL A 101 3.80 -1.42 -9.21
C VAL A 101 4.96 -0.49 -9.56
N LEU A 102 5.56 0.13 -8.56
CA LEU A 102 6.65 1.09 -8.76
C LEU A 102 8.01 0.41 -8.99
N GLY A 103 8.25 -0.74 -8.39
CA GLY A 103 9.50 -1.47 -8.57
C GLY A 103 10.73 -0.61 -8.28
N THR A 104 11.59 -0.42 -9.29
CA THR A 104 12.83 0.36 -9.18
C THR A 104 12.63 1.87 -9.04
N TYR A 105 11.44 2.39 -9.25
CA TYR A 105 11.13 3.80 -8.98
C TYR A 105 10.94 4.11 -7.49
N SER A 106 10.72 3.08 -6.66
CA SER A 106 10.68 3.23 -5.20
C SER A 106 12.09 3.18 -4.61
N ASP A 107 12.44 4.18 -3.80
CA ASP A 107 13.75 4.26 -3.13
C ASP A 107 13.79 3.47 -1.82
N LEU A 108 12.64 3.29 -1.16
CA LEU A 108 12.49 2.46 0.02
C LEU A 108 11.14 1.74 -0.02
N ARG A 109 11.16 0.42 0.01
CA ARG A 109 9.98 -0.43 -0.05
C ARG A 109 9.76 -1.10 1.30
N ILE A 110 8.65 -0.77 1.94
CA ILE A 110 8.30 -1.25 3.27
C ILE A 110 7.10 -2.18 3.19
N ARG A 111 7.20 -3.35 3.81
CA ARG A 111 6.08 -4.25 4.07
C ARG A 111 5.67 -4.13 5.53
N LEU A 112 4.39 -3.81 5.76
CA LEU A 112 3.79 -3.77 7.08
C LEU A 112 2.87 -4.97 7.26
N GLU A 113 3.10 -5.75 8.31
CA GLU A 113 2.30 -6.92 8.66
C GLU A 113 1.74 -6.79 10.07
N ALA A 114 0.65 -7.47 10.32
CA ALA A 114 0.09 -7.73 11.64
C ALA A 114 -0.77 -8.98 11.58
N ASP A 115 -0.90 -9.67 12.69
CA ASP A 115 -1.77 -10.83 12.82
C ASP A 115 -3.22 -10.48 12.51
N ILE A 116 -3.98 -11.48 12.03
CA ILE A 116 -5.38 -11.30 11.64
C ILE A 116 -6.24 -10.80 12.80
N GLU A 117 -5.96 -11.23 14.03
CA GLU A 117 -6.69 -10.81 15.21
C GLU A 117 -6.50 -9.32 15.49
N GLU A 118 -5.26 -8.86 15.45
CA GLU A 118 -4.93 -7.45 15.67
C GLU A 118 -5.49 -6.57 14.54
N ARG A 119 -5.40 -7.02 13.30
CA ARG A 119 -5.99 -6.32 12.16
C ARG A 119 -7.52 -6.23 12.28
N ALA A 120 -8.17 -7.30 12.70
CA ALA A 120 -9.61 -7.33 12.94
C ALA A 120 -10.03 -6.40 14.09
N ARG A 121 -9.25 -6.35 15.18
CA ARG A 121 -9.47 -5.43 16.29
C ARG A 121 -9.42 -3.97 15.82
N ARG A 122 -8.37 -3.59 15.07
CA ARG A 122 -8.20 -2.24 14.54
C ARG A 122 -9.33 -1.82 13.59
N VAL A 123 -9.77 -2.73 12.72
CA VAL A 123 -10.89 -2.46 11.80
C VAL A 123 -12.20 -2.38 12.56
N ALA A 124 -12.43 -3.25 13.57
CA ALA A 124 -13.62 -3.22 14.41
C ALA A 124 -13.77 -1.88 15.14
N GLU A 125 -12.68 -1.37 15.72
CA GLU A 125 -12.66 -0.08 16.42
C GLU A 125 -12.93 1.08 15.44
N ARG A 126 -12.27 1.10 14.29
CA ARG A 126 -12.43 2.15 13.29
C ARG A 126 -13.84 2.22 12.71
N GLU A 127 -14.45 1.08 12.45
CA GLU A 127 -15.75 0.97 11.77
C GLU A 127 -16.92 0.79 12.73
N ASN A 128 -16.64 0.73 14.04
CA ASN A 128 -17.63 0.53 15.09
C ASN A 128 -18.49 -0.74 14.87
N ILE A 129 -17.83 -1.85 14.58
CA ILE A 129 -18.43 -3.18 14.39
C ILE A 129 -17.79 -4.21 15.33
N SER A 130 -18.39 -5.40 15.43
CA SER A 130 -17.76 -6.48 16.21
C SER A 130 -16.47 -6.99 15.55
N THR A 131 -15.51 -7.43 16.37
CA THR A 131 -14.24 -8.01 15.90
C THR A 131 -14.47 -9.24 15.01
N GLU A 132 -15.46 -10.06 15.34
CA GLU A 132 -15.82 -11.22 14.51
C GLU A 132 -16.30 -10.79 13.11
N LYS A 133 -17.12 -9.74 13.03
CA LYS A 133 -17.57 -9.18 11.74
C LYS A 133 -16.40 -8.59 10.96
N ALA A 134 -15.55 -7.83 11.63
CA ALA A 134 -14.34 -7.25 11.02
C ALA A 134 -13.42 -8.35 10.48
N ARG A 135 -13.19 -9.42 11.23
CA ARG A 135 -12.39 -10.57 10.81
C ARG A 135 -12.92 -11.19 9.51
N LYS A 136 -14.22 -11.49 9.44
CA LYS A 136 -14.84 -12.05 8.22
C LYS A 136 -14.67 -11.12 7.00
N ILE A 137 -14.81 -9.81 7.22
CA ILE A 137 -14.60 -8.80 6.15
C ILE A 137 -13.15 -8.84 5.65
N ILE A 138 -12.17 -8.84 6.58
CA ILE A 138 -10.75 -8.86 6.23
C ILE A 138 -10.39 -10.16 5.49
N GLU A 139 -10.79 -11.32 6.00
CA GLU A 139 -10.51 -12.61 5.37
C GLU A 139 -11.06 -12.69 3.94
N LYS A 140 -12.29 -12.21 3.72
CA LYS A 140 -12.88 -12.14 2.38
C LYS A 140 -12.07 -11.22 1.47
N ARG A 141 -11.64 -10.06 1.98
CA ARG A 141 -10.87 -9.06 1.23
C ARG A 141 -9.47 -9.56 0.89
N ASP A 142 -8.75 -10.12 1.85
CA ASP A 142 -7.40 -10.66 1.64
C ASP A 142 -7.40 -11.80 0.61
N LYS A 143 -8.42 -12.69 0.68
CA LYS A 143 -8.59 -13.75 -0.33
C LYS A 143 -8.88 -13.19 -1.73
N GLY A 144 -9.71 -12.15 -1.81
CA GLY A 144 -10.01 -11.45 -3.06
C GLY A 144 -8.77 -10.78 -3.65
N ASP A 145 -8.04 -10.02 -2.83
CA ASP A 145 -6.81 -9.34 -3.20
C ASP A 145 -5.74 -10.34 -3.70
N LYS A 146 -5.51 -11.43 -2.95
CA LYS A 146 -4.55 -12.48 -3.34
C LYS A 146 -4.89 -13.09 -4.70
N LYS A 147 -6.16 -13.42 -4.94
CA LYS A 147 -6.62 -13.96 -6.22
C LYS A 147 -6.42 -12.96 -7.35
N ARG A 148 -6.88 -11.71 -7.15
CA ARG A 148 -6.85 -10.64 -8.15
C ARG A 148 -5.43 -10.30 -8.56
N TYR A 149 -4.54 -10.08 -7.61
CA TYR A 149 -3.16 -9.71 -7.91
C TYR A 149 -2.35 -10.85 -8.52
N SER A 150 -2.62 -12.10 -8.12
CA SER A 150 -2.04 -13.25 -8.79
C SER A 150 -2.49 -13.38 -10.24
N GLN A 151 -3.80 -13.17 -10.50
CA GLN A 151 -4.36 -13.32 -11.85
C GLN A 151 -3.98 -12.19 -12.80
N TYR A 152 -4.02 -10.93 -12.32
CA TYR A 152 -3.85 -9.77 -13.19
C TYR A 152 -2.39 -9.32 -13.32
N TYR A 153 -1.61 -9.50 -12.24
CA TYR A 153 -0.25 -8.96 -12.15
C TYR A 153 0.82 -10.03 -12.03
N SER A 154 0.42 -11.29 -11.90
CA SER A 154 1.36 -12.40 -11.58
C SER A 154 2.15 -12.16 -10.29
N ILE A 155 1.55 -11.42 -9.33
CA ILE A 155 2.14 -11.12 -8.02
C ILE A 155 1.76 -12.20 -7.02
N ASP A 156 2.76 -12.71 -6.31
CA ASP A 156 2.58 -13.47 -5.08
C ASP A 156 2.76 -12.53 -3.87
N LEU A 157 1.66 -12.23 -3.16
CA LEU A 157 1.69 -11.37 -1.97
C LEU A 157 2.50 -11.97 -0.80
N GLU A 158 2.80 -13.25 -0.82
CA GLU A 158 3.65 -13.92 0.18
C GLU A 158 5.15 -13.73 -0.12
N ASN A 159 5.50 -13.33 -1.33
CA ASN A 159 6.88 -13.04 -1.67
C ASN A 159 7.32 -11.71 -1.03
N LYS A 160 8.26 -11.79 -0.12
CA LYS A 160 8.79 -10.65 0.65
C LYS A 160 10.14 -10.15 0.14
N GLU A 161 10.73 -10.79 -0.84
CA GLU A 161 12.09 -10.49 -1.32
C GLU A 161 12.23 -9.10 -1.96
N ILE A 162 11.13 -8.52 -2.42
CA ILE A 162 11.16 -7.19 -3.04
C ILE A 162 11.28 -6.05 -2.02
N TYR A 163 11.01 -6.32 -0.74
CA TYR A 163 10.96 -5.28 0.30
C TYR A 163 12.31 -5.04 0.93
N ASP A 164 12.64 -3.77 1.14
CA ASP A 164 13.87 -3.35 1.82
C ASP A 164 13.72 -3.41 3.34
N LEU A 165 12.47 -3.30 3.85
CA LEU A 165 12.14 -3.36 5.27
C LEU A 165 10.84 -4.13 5.50
N LEU A 166 10.87 -5.08 6.43
CA LEU A 166 9.69 -5.79 6.92
C LEU A 166 9.43 -5.36 8.36
N ILE A 167 8.20 -4.93 8.65
CA ILE A 167 7.76 -4.57 10.00
C ILE A 167 6.54 -5.42 10.34
N ASP A 168 6.68 -6.25 11.37
CA ASP A 168 5.54 -6.84 12.06
C ASP A 168 5.15 -5.92 13.23
N ASN A 169 3.94 -5.38 13.19
CA ASN A 169 3.45 -4.48 14.21
C ASN A 169 2.29 -5.06 15.03
N THR A 170 2.19 -6.39 15.08
CA THR A 170 1.17 -7.08 15.90
C THR A 170 1.21 -6.59 17.34
N ASP A 171 2.38 -6.68 17.97
CA ASP A 171 2.62 -6.26 19.35
C ASP A 171 3.41 -4.95 19.46
N LEU A 172 3.63 -4.25 18.34
CA LEU A 172 4.47 -3.07 18.31
C LEU A 172 3.65 -1.80 18.50
N GLY A 173 3.98 -1.02 19.52
CA GLY A 173 3.36 0.28 19.75
C GLY A 173 3.71 1.31 18.67
N ILE A 174 2.85 2.32 18.50
CA ILE A 174 2.99 3.36 17.47
C ILE A 174 4.36 4.08 17.58
N GLU A 175 4.81 4.41 18.80
CA GLU A 175 6.09 5.07 19.03
C GLU A 175 7.30 4.16 18.75
N GLU A 176 7.16 2.87 19.01
CA GLU A 176 8.21 1.89 18.71
C GLU A 176 8.32 1.68 17.21
N GLN A 177 7.19 1.56 16.51
CA GLN A 177 7.12 1.53 15.06
C GLN A 177 7.81 2.77 14.44
N ARG A 178 7.53 3.96 14.97
CA ARG A 178 8.18 5.20 14.53
C ARG A 178 9.71 5.16 14.68
N LYS A 179 10.22 4.61 15.78
CA LYS A 179 11.67 4.44 16.00
C LYS A 179 12.30 3.47 15.00
N VAL A 180 11.61 2.35 14.70
CA VAL A 180 12.08 1.35 13.74
C VAL A 180 12.20 1.98 12.35
N VAL A 181 11.13 2.62 11.87
CA VAL A 181 11.14 3.21 10.54
C VAL A 181 12.09 4.39 10.40
N LYS A 182 12.23 5.21 11.45
CA LYS A 182 13.20 6.32 11.48
C LYS A 182 14.62 5.82 11.26
N LYS A 183 15.06 4.78 11.98
CA LYS A 183 16.39 4.16 11.77
C LYS A 183 16.60 3.65 10.35
N ALA A 184 15.56 3.07 9.75
CA ALA A 184 15.66 2.58 8.37
C ALA A 184 15.79 3.73 7.35
N ILE A 185 15.06 4.83 7.57
CA ILE A 185 15.13 6.04 6.77
C ILE A 185 16.53 6.67 6.87
N GLU A 186 17.04 6.86 8.08
CA GLU A 186 18.39 7.39 8.33
C GLU A 186 19.43 6.53 7.59
N LYS A 187 19.39 5.22 7.77
CA LYS A 187 20.30 4.29 7.08
C LYS A 187 20.21 4.38 5.54
N ARG A 188 19.02 4.64 5.00
CA ARG A 188 18.78 4.64 3.55
C ARG A 188 19.16 5.96 2.90
N PHE A 189 18.93 7.09 3.59
CA PHE A 189 19.01 8.43 2.99
C PHE A 189 20.10 9.34 3.57
N ASP A 190 20.67 9.05 4.76
CA ASP A 190 21.76 9.89 5.35
C ASP A 190 23.08 9.85 4.58
N HIS A 191 23.14 9.07 3.51
CA HIS A 191 24.31 8.99 2.62
C HIS A 191 24.08 9.62 1.24
N LYS A 192 22.94 10.31 1.08
CA LYS A 192 22.66 11.14 -0.10
C LYS A 192 22.77 12.61 0.28
#